data_487fbfb3a537b455e66efdf0fdca57e9
#
_entry.id   487fbfb3a537b455e66efdf0fdca57e9
#
_cell.length_a   1.000
_cell.length_b   1.000
_cell.length_c   1.000
_cell.angle_alpha   90.00
_cell.angle_beta   90.00
_cell.angle_gamma   90.00
#
_symmetry.space_group_name_H-M   'P 1'
#
loop_
_entity.id
_entity.type
_entity.pdbx_description
1 polymer ?
#
loop_
_entity_poly.entity_id
_entity_poly.type
_entity_poly.pdbx_seq_one_letter_code
_entity_poly.pdbx_strand_id
1 'polypeptide(L)'
;MTRPTALLCTSNGVGLGHLTRQMAVARFLQETHDVVIFTLSPAASLAVDAGFHTEYLRSHEYGTVGNREWNGFYATRLEHLLDQYRPEFMTFDGGHPYAGLCSVLRRRSGLRSVWSRRGLWRPDMGHDAFSRSALFTHVVEPGEYAAEFDRGLTADGAGSSLVVSPVSGVRPEDLRPAEEIRADLGLDPERPAILMQLGAGHVNDVDSLSARVVVALRRHPDVQIVVTESVLTRTPAALPDDVHRLRHFPIGKYRNAFDAAVMAAGYNSFHEAMSLGLPTLFVPNMGTAKDDQDARTRWAEATGTGLRWDETTCDTGDLHAAIAQLVDPACQGSLRSKMAELPIADGAREIAEALVDWGQEAV
;
A
#
# COMPACT_ATOMS: atom_id res chain seq x y z
N MET A 1 26.09 -10.16 22.37
CA MET A 1 25.88 -10.90 21.11
C MET A 1 25.51 -9.86 20.07
N THR A 2 26.06 -9.91 18.86
CA THR A 2 25.63 -9.07 17.73
C THR A 2 24.25 -9.49 17.32
N ARG A 3 23.33 -8.53 17.06
CA ARG A 3 22.00 -8.84 16.54
C ARG A 3 22.12 -9.50 15.16
N PRO A 4 21.26 -10.49 14.83
CA PRO A 4 21.20 -11.01 13.48
C PRO A 4 20.70 -9.94 12.51
N THR A 5 21.03 -10.04 11.25
CA THR A 5 20.58 -9.10 10.22
C THR A 5 19.38 -9.66 9.46
N ALA A 6 18.40 -8.81 9.19
CA ALA A 6 17.29 -9.07 8.27
C ALA A 6 17.42 -8.20 7.01
N LEU A 7 17.34 -8.81 5.82
CA LEU A 7 17.36 -8.09 4.54
C LEU A 7 15.96 -8.04 3.94
N LEU A 8 15.34 -6.86 3.93
CA LEU A 8 14.00 -6.65 3.43
C LEU A 8 14.04 -6.02 2.02
N CYS A 9 13.74 -6.83 0.99
CA CYS A 9 13.75 -6.39 -0.39
C CYS A 9 12.36 -5.93 -0.84
N THR A 10 12.28 -4.80 -1.57
CA THR A 10 11.04 -4.34 -2.17
C THR A 10 11.14 -4.29 -3.68
N SER A 11 10.03 -4.59 -4.36
CA SER A 11 9.93 -4.31 -5.78
C SER A 11 9.85 -2.81 -6.04
N ASN A 12 10.04 -2.44 -7.32
CA ASN A 12 9.65 -1.13 -7.79
C ASN A 12 8.12 -1.09 -7.85
N GLY A 13 7.50 -0.27 -7.02
CA GLY A 13 6.11 0.11 -7.20
C GLY A 13 6.07 1.51 -7.81
N VAL A 14 5.19 1.73 -8.75
CA VAL A 14 4.83 3.08 -9.19
C VAL A 14 4.31 3.89 -8.00
N GLY A 15 3.72 3.19 -7.03
CA GLY A 15 3.37 3.72 -5.73
C GLY A 15 4.36 3.31 -4.62
N LEU A 16 4.15 3.85 -3.43
CA LEU A 16 4.98 3.59 -2.24
C LEU A 16 4.62 2.28 -1.53
N GLY A 17 3.64 1.52 -2.05
CA GLY A 17 2.97 0.43 -1.34
C GLY A 17 3.89 -0.67 -0.81
N HIS A 18 4.82 -1.15 -1.64
CA HIS A 18 5.77 -2.20 -1.26
C HIS A 18 6.76 -1.71 -0.18
N LEU A 19 7.29 -0.50 -0.36
CA LEU A 19 8.20 0.11 0.61
C LEU A 19 7.48 0.35 1.94
N THR A 20 6.27 0.90 1.92
CA THR A 20 5.47 1.16 3.12
C THR A 20 5.22 -0.12 3.93
N ARG A 21 4.84 -1.23 3.26
CA ARG A 21 4.63 -2.51 3.98
C ARG A 21 5.91 -3.06 4.58
N GLN A 22 7.03 -3.02 3.85
CA GLN A 22 8.30 -3.48 4.40
C GLN A 22 8.78 -2.59 5.56
N MET A 23 8.56 -1.28 5.50
CA MET A 23 8.84 -0.38 6.63
C MET A 23 7.95 -0.70 7.84
N ALA A 24 6.67 -1.05 7.62
CA ALA A 24 5.78 -1.46 8.70
C ALA A 24 6.28 -2.73 9.41
N VAL A 25 6.70 -3.76 8.66
CA VAL A 25 7.30 -4.99 9.18
C VAL A 25 8.65 -4.68 9.87
N ALA A 26 9.48 -3.85 9.25
CA ALA A 26 10.80 -3.47 9.77
C ALA A 26 10.72 -2.83 11.17
N ARG A 27 9.67 -2.05 11.47
CA ARG A 27 9.46 -1.43 12.79
C ARG A 27 9.43 -2.47 13.92
N PHE A 28 8.83 -3.64 13.69
CA PHE A 28 8.78 -4.73 14.68
C PHE A 28 10.09 -5.54 14.69
N LEU A 29 10.67 -5.80 13.53
CA LEU A 29 11.94 -6.54 13.43
C LEU A 29 13.11 -5.81 14.09
N GLN A 30 13.11 -4.48 14.14
CA GLN A 30 14.17 -3.69 14.81
C GLN A 30 14.30 -4.00 16.31
N GLU A 31 13.32 -4.63 16.93
CA GLU A 31 13.42 -5.07 18.33
C GLU A 31 14.43 -6.22 18.48
N THR A 32 14.59 -7.05 17.45
CA THR A 32 15.39 -8.27 17.49
C THR A 32 16.55 -8.30 16.47
N HIS A 33 16.42 -7.59 15.35
CA HIS A 33 17.34 -7.65 14.21
C HIS A 33 17.90 -6.27 13.84
N ASP A 34 19.09 -6.27 13.25
CA ASP A 34 19.58 -5.16 12.46
C ASP A 34 18.94 -5.24 11.07
N VAL A 35 18.07 -4.27 10.74
CA VAL A 35 17.27 -4.29 9.53
C VAL A 35 17.93 -3.49 8.41
N VAL A 36 18.10 -4.13 7.25
CA VAL A 36 18.53 -3.49 6.00
C VAL A 36 17.40 -3.56 4.99
N ILE A 37 16.97 -2.42 4.47
CA ILE A 37 15.96 -2.34 3.40
C ILE A 37 16.66 -2.17 2.06
N PHE A 38 16.48 -3.14 1.15
CA PHE A 38 16.92 -3.04 -0.24
C PHE A 38 15.73 -2.71 -1.13
N THR A 39 15.71 -1.50 -1.67
CA THR A 39 14.54 -1.00 -2.41
C THR A 39 14.88 -0.55 -3.83
N LEU A 40 13.93 -0.74 -4.72
CA LEU A 40 13.94 -0.18 -6.09
C LEU A 40 13.09 1.10 -6.19
N SER A 41 12.42 1.49 -5.10
CA SER A 41 11.58 2.67 -5.09
C SER A 41 12.42 3.95 -5.14
N PRO A 42 12.09 4.91 -5.99
CA PRO A 42 12.72 6.24 -5.98
C PRO A 42 12.50 7.01 -4.66
N ALA A 43 11.61 6.51 -3.80
CA ALA A 43 11.35 7.03 -2.46
C ALA A 43 12.24 6.41 -1.36
N ALA A 44 13.39 5.84 -1.71
CA ALA A 44 14.31 5.24 -0.74
C ALA A 44 14.66 6.17 0.44
N SER A 45 14.71 7.50 0.21
CA SER A 45 14.95 8.48 1.27
C SER A 45 13.92 8.42 2.40
N LEU A 46 12.66 8.04 2.12
CA LEU A 46 11.63 7.92 3.16
C LEU A 46 11.96 6.81 4.18
N ALA A 47 12.62 5.74 3.75
CA ALA A 47 13.08 4.70 4.65
C ALA A 47 14.30 5.18 5.47
N VAL A 48 15.20 5.96 4.86
CA VAL A 48 16.33 6.59 5.56
C VAL A 48 15.81 7.57 6.62
N ASP A 49 14.86 8.44 6.26
CA ASP A 49 14.25 9.42 7.16
C ASP A 49 13.50 8.74 8.33
N ALA A 50 12.99 7.53 8.11
CA ALA A 50 12.39 6.69 9.14
C ALA A 50 13.43 5.95 10.01
N GLY A 51 14.73 6.13 9.78
CA GLY A 51 15.82 5.55 10.56
C GLY A 51 16.30 4.17 10.12
N PHE A 52 15.88 3.68 8.94
CA PHE A 52 16.32 2.38 8.44
C PHE A 52 17.61 2.48 7.61
N HIS A 53 18.52 1.53 7.79
CA HIS A 53 19.60 1.33 6.85
C HIS A 53 19.04 0.94 5.49
N THR A 54 19.30 1.73 4.46
CA THR A 54 18.63 1.58 3.16
C THR A 54 19.63 1.50 2.02
N GLU A 55 19.48 0.45 1.24
CA GLU A 55 20.21 0.19 -0.01
C GLU A 55 19.28 0.42 -1.20
N TYR A 56 19.77 1.13 -2.20
CA TYR A 56 18.97 1.49 -3.36
C TYR A 56 19.58 0.99 -4.67
N LEU A 57 18.73 0.45 -5.53
CA LEU A 57 19.06 0.18 -6.93
C LEU A 57 17.95 0.79 -7.82
N ARG A 58 18.35 1.57 -8.81
CA ARG A 58 17.39 2.15 -9.76
C ARG A 58 16.65 1.06 -10.54
N SER A 59 15.32 1.12 -10.59
CA SER A 59 14.51 0.22 -11.38
C SER A 59 14.77 0.37 -12.88
N HIS A 60 14.61 -0.74 -13.63
CA HIS A 60 14.72 -0.73 -15.09
C HIS A 60 13.69 0.20 -15.77
N GLU A 61 12.54 0.42 -15.17
CA GLU A 61 11.50 1.31 -15.69
C GLU A 61 11.94 2.77 -15.78
N TYR A 62 12.89 3.17 -14.94
CA TYR A 62 13.47 4.52 -14.94
C TYR A 62 14.86 4.59 -15.61
N GLY A 63 15.33 3.48 -16.18
CA GLY A 63 16.64 3.34 -16.77
C GLY A 63 16.60 3.26 -18.30
N THR A 64 17.78 3.39 -18.92
CA THR A 64 18.00 3.18 -20.35
C THR A 64 18.52 1.77 -20.66
N VAL A 65 18.71 0.95 -19.62
CA VAL A 65 19.30 -0.40 -19.70
C VAL A 65 18.20 -1.41 -20.01
N GLY A 66 18.49 -2.35 -20.91
CA GLY A 66 17.55 -3.42 -21.25
C GLY A 66 17.23 -4.34 -20.05
N ASN A 67 16.03 -4.91 -20.04
CA ASN A 67 15.55 -5.74 -18.92
C ASN A 67 16.49 -6.91 -18.56
N ARG A 68 17.09 -7.57 -19.57
CA ARG A 68 18.03 -8.67 -19.34
C ARG A 68 19.29 -8.21 -18.60
N GLU A 69 19.88 -7.11 -19.05
CA GLU A 69 21.08 -6.53 -18.45
C GLU A 69 20.81 -6.00 -17.05
N TRP A 70 19.68 -5.29 -16.85
CA TRP A 70 19.25 -4.83 -15.56
C TRP A 70 19.08 -5.97 -14.55
N ASN A 71 18.49 -7.11 -14.97
CA ASN A 71 18.39 -8.29 -14.11
C ASN A 71 19.77 -8.83 -13.71
N GLY A 72 20.78 -8.70 -14.57
CA GLY A 72 22.18 -9.01 -14.24
C GLY A 72 22.71 -8.09 -13.13
N PHE A 73 22.50 -6.77 -13.26
CA PHE A 73 22.88 -5.81 -12.21
C PHE A 73 22.14 -6.06 -10.90
N TYR A 74 20.84 -6.33 -10.96
CA TYR A 74 20.06 -6.68 -9.78
C TYR A 74 20.63 -7.91 -9.07
N ALA A 75 20.90 -8.99 -9.81
CA ALA A 75 21.46 -10.22 -9.25
C ALA A 75 22.83 -9.98 -8.61
N THR A 76 23.73 -9.27 -9.29
CA THR A 76 25.06 -8.92 -8.76
C THR A 76 24.95 -8.07 -7.48
N ARG A 77 24.07 -7.08 -7.46
CA ARG A 77 23.87 -6.23 -6.27
C ARG A 77 23.32 -7.03 -5.11
N LEU A 78 22.30 -7.86 -5.35
CA LEU A 78 21.71 -8.71 -4.30
C LEU A 78 22.74 -9.70 -3.73
N GLU A 79 23.53 -10.37 -4.57
CA GLU A 79 24.62 -11.25 -4.13
C GLU A 79 25.61 -10.51 -3.22
N HIS A 80 26.01 -9.30 -3.62
CA HIS A 80 26.92 -8.47 -2.82
C HIS A 80 26.31 -8.12 -1.45
N LEU A 81 25.03 -7.76 -1.39
CA LEU A 81 24.34 -7.46 -0.13
C LEU A 81 24.25 -8.71 0.76
N LEU A 82 23.93 -9.86 0.19
CA LEU A 82 23.90 -11.14 0.92
C LEU A 82 25.27 -11.50 1.52
N ASP A 83 26.35 -11.28 0.79
CA ASP A 83 27.71 -11.54 1.27
C ASP A 83 28.16 -10.53 2.31
N GLN A 84 27.77 -9.26 2.16
CA GLN A 84 28.14 -8.16 3.05
C GLN A 84 27.41 -8.27 4.39
N TYR A 85 26.09 -8.44 4.36
CA TYR A 85 25.26 -8.41 5.55
C TYR A 85 25.01 -9.77 6.18
N ARG A 86 25.19 -10.87 5.43
CA ARG A 86 24.95 -12.26 5.87
C ARG A 86 23.62 -12.40 6.63
N PRO A 87 22.51 -11.98 6.02
CA PRO A 87 21.24 -11.92 6.73
C PRO A 87 20.79 -13.32 7.14
N GLU A 88 20.12 -13.42 8.30
CA GLU A 88 19.49 -14.65 8.78
C GLU A 88 18.36 -15.07 7.86
N PHE A 89 17.62 -14.10 7.33
CA PHE A 89 16.61 -14.29 6.28
C PHE A 89 16.54 -13.07 5.36
N MET A 90 15.97 -13.30 4.19
CA MET A 90 15.66 -12.28 3.21
C MET A 90 14.16 -12.30 2.89
N THR A 91 13.52 -11.13 2.83
CA THR A 91 12.16 -11.01 2.29
C THR A 91 12.16 -10.37 0.91
N PHE A 92 11.10 -10.61 0.15
CA PHE A 92 10.81 -9.87 -1.09
C PHE A 92 9.33 -9.49 -1.09
N ASP A 93 9.03 -8.19 -1.05
CA ASP A 93 7.67 -7.68 -1.22
C ASP A 93 7.49 -7.14 -2.64
N GLY A 94 6.66 -7.81 -3.41
CA GLY A 94 6.43 -7.47 -4.81
C GLY A 94 5.45 -8.39 -5.50
N GLY A 95 4.76 -7.85 -6.50
CA GLY A 95 3.79 -8.62 -7.28
C GLY A 95 4.41 -9.63 -8.26
N HIS A 96 5.71 -9.50 -8.56
CA HIS A 96 6.40 -10.37 -9.53
C HIS A 96 7.89 -10.45 -9.19
N PRO A 97 8.40 -11.60 -8.70
CA PRO A 97 9.82 -11.79 -8.48
C PRO A 97 10.63 -11.64 -9.78
N TYR A 98 11.66 -10.80 -9.78
CA TYR A 98 12.49 -10.55 -10.94
C TYR A 98 13.30 -11.76 -11.37
N ALA A 99 13.66 -11.87 -12.66
CA ALA A 99 14.52 -12.96 -13.14
C ALA A 99 15.88 -12.98 -12.44
N GLY A 100 16.43 -11.80 -12.13
CA GLY A 100 17.67 -11.66 -11.36
C GLY A 100 17.54 -12.23 -9.95
N LEU A 101 16.44 -11.94 -9.24
CA LEU A 101 16.12 -12.50 -7.93
C LEU A 101 16.00 -14.03 -8.01
N CYS A 102 15.20 -14.54 -8.95
CA CYS A 102 15.03 -15.97 -9.16
C CYS A 102 16.37 -16.69 -9.43
N SER A 103 17.29 -16.03 -10.15
CA SER A 103 18.63 -16.56 -10.41
C SER A 103 19.46 -16.67 -9.12
N VAL A 104 19.39 -15.67 -8.25
CA VAL A 104 20.10 -15.69 -6.95
C VAL A 104 19.54 -16.80 -6.06
N LEU A 105 18.20 -16.89 -5.92
CA LEU A 105 17.55 -17.92 -5.10
C LEU A 105 17.94 -19.34 -5.52
N ARG A 106 18.04 -19.62 -6.84
CA ARG A 106 18.48 -20.93 -7.32
C ARG A 106 19.93 -21.25 -6.98
N ARG A 107 20.81 -20.24 -6.89
CA ARG A 107 22.24 -20.45 -6.53
C ARG A 107 22.46 -20.52 -5.02
N ARG A 108 21.60 -19.89 -4.24
CA ARG A 108 21.70 -19.76 -2.77
C ARG A 108 20.66 -20.66 -2.08
N SER A 109 20.75 -21.99 -2.29
CA SER A 109 19.77 -22.95 -1.76
C SER A 109 19.66 -22.96 -0.23
N GLY A 110 20.68 -22.50 0.50
CA GLY A 110 20.66 -22.35 1.96
C GLY A 110 20.14 -20.98 2.44
N LEU A 111 19.69 -20.09 1.54
CA LEU A 111 19.16 -18.79 1.92
C LEU A 111 17.69 -18.93 2.33
N ARG A 112 17.37 -18.57 3.57
CA ARG A 112 15.98 -18.41 3.98
C ARG A 112 15.38 -17.21 3.28
N SER A 113 14.43 -17.47 2.42
CA SER A 113 13.80 -16.45 1.57
C SER A 113 12.30 -16.48 1.68
N VAL A 114 11.70 -15.33 1.93
CA VAL A 114 10.27 -15.20 2.13
C VAL A 114 9.68 -14.25 1.10
N TRP A 115 8.68 -14.71 0.35
CA TRP A 115 7.93 -13.83 -0.55
C TRP A 115 6.70 -13.27 0.17
N SER A 116 6.69 -11.95 0.40
CA SER A 116 5.49 -11.23 0.83
C SER A 116 4.63 -10.92 -0.42
N ARG A 117 3.63 -11.78 -0.65
CA ARG A 117 2.77 -11.75 -1.83
C ARG A 117 1.35 -11.40 -1.42
N ARG A 118 0.84 -10.25 -1.87
CA ARG A 118 -0.56 -9.88 -1.63
C ARG A 118 -1.53 -10.85 -2.30
N GLY A 119 -2.68 -11.05 -1.68
CA GLY A 119 -3.85 -11.70 -2.25
C GLY A 119 -4.64 -10.80 -3.22
N LEU A 120 -5.85 -11.22 -3.52
CA LEU A 120 -6.85 -10.52 -4.31
C LEU A 120 -6.35 -10.18 -5.73
N TRP A 121 -5.83 -11.20 -6.42
CA TRP A 121 -5.44 -11.07 -7.80
C TRP A 121 -6.66 -11.22 -8.72
N ARG A 122 -6.67 -10.44 -9.81
CA ARG A 122 -7.70 -10.62 -10.86
C ARG A 122 -7.70 -12.05 -11.38
N PRO A 123 -8.88 -12.60 -11.71
CA PRO A 123 -8.99 -13.91 -12.36
C PRO A 123 -8.06 -14.02 -13.57
N ASP A 124 -7.50 -15.21 -13.76
CA ASP A 124 -6.63 -15.56 -14.89
C ASP A 124 -5.33 -14.74 -15.05
N MET A 125 -4.97 -13.95 -14.02
CA MET A 125 -3.77 -13.12 -14.05
C MET A 125 -2.67 -13.66 -13.13
N GLY A 126 -1.41 -13.48 -13.57
CA GLY A 126 -0.24 -13.69 -12.70
C GLY A 126 0.29 -15.12 -12.59
N HIS A 127 -0.12 -16.08 -13.42
CA HIS A 127 0.34 -17.48 -13.39
C HIS A 127 1.88 -17.62 -13.37
N ASP A 128 2.60 -16.86 -14.23
CA ASP A 128 4.07 -16.88 -14.24
C ASP A 128 4.67 -16.40 -12.91
N ALA A 129 4.13 -15.31 -12.34
CA ALA A 129 4.59 -14.84 -11.04
C ALA A 129 4.28 -15.86 -9.94
N PHE A 130 3.08 -16.44 -9.95
CA PHE A 130 2.64 -17.41 -8.95
C PHE A 130 3.52 -18.67 -8.95
N SER A 131 3.90 -19.18 -10.13
CA SER A 131 4.80 -20.34 -10.26
C SER A 131 6.17 -20.13 -9.59
N ARG A 132 6.60 -18.88 -9.41
CA ARG A 132 7.86 -18.53 -8.74
C ARG A 132 7.81 -18.68 -7.22
N SER A 133 6.64 -18.96 -6.63
CA SER A 133 6.50 -19.24 -5.20
C SER A 133 7.41 -20.39 -4.76
N ALA A 134 7.57 -21.41 -5.59
CA ALA A 134 8.40 -22.57 -5.32
C ALA A 134 9.92 -22.28 -5.20
N LEU A 135 10.36 -21.06 -5.53
CA LEU A 135 11.76 -20.65 -5.37
C LEU A 135 12.04 -20.07 -3.97
N PHE A 136 11.02 -19.76 -3.21
CA PHE A 136 11.14 -19.22 -1.86
C PHE A 136 10.97 -20.33 -0.83
N THR A 137 11.63 -20.19 0.32
CA THR A 137 11.46 -21.14 1.43
C THR A 137 10.06 -20.99 2.05
N HIS A 138 9.56 -19.77 2.11
CA HIS A 138 8.23 -19.46 2.63
C HIS A 138 7.53 -18.41 1.77
N VAL A 139 6.21 -18.39 1.86
CA VAL A 139 5.35 -17.33 1.31
C VAL A 139 4.46 -16.82 2.43
N VAL A 140 4.46 -15.51 2.65
CA VAL A 140 3.51 -14.84 3.53
C VAL A 140 2.56 -13.99 2.69
N GLU A 141 1.29 -14.04 3.02
CA GLU A 141 0.26 -13.28 2.33
C GLU A 141 -0.32 -12.24 3.29
N PRO A 142 0.04 -10.95 3.10
CA PRO A 142 -0.64 -9.85 3.79
C PRO A 142 -2.13 -9.93 3.53
N GLY A 143 -2.92 -10.07 4.60
CA GLY A 143 -4.35 -10.36 4.52
C GLY A 143 -5.16 -9.25 3.87
N GLU A 144 -6.39 -9.57 3.54
CA GLU A 144 -7.37 -8.71 2.89
C GLU A 144 -8.67 -8.73 3.68
N TYR A 145 -9.26 -7.56 3.97
CA TYR A 145 -10.64 -7.53 4.46
C TYR A 145 -11.60 -8.11 3.42
N ALA A 146 -11.33 -7.89 2.15
CA ALA A 146 -12.14 -8.35 1.03
C ALA A 146 -11.79 -9.79 0.54
N ALA A 147 -11.13 -10.62 1.36
CA ALA A 147 -10.65 -11.96 0.96
C ALA A 147 -11.76 -12.85 0.38
N GLU A 148 -12.99 -12.77 0.89
CA GLU A 148 -14.14 -13.54 0.39
C GLU A 148 -14.56 -13.15 -1.04
N PHE A 149 -14.10 -12.01 -1.55
CA PHE A 149 -14.31 -11.55 -2.93
C PHE A 149 -13.15 -11.92 -3.86
N ASP A 150 -12.08 -12.56 -3.36
CA ASP A 150 -10.99 -13.05 -4.22
C ASP A 150 -11.52 -14.16 -5.16
N ARG A 151 -11.24 -14.01 -6.44
CA ARG A 151 -11.58 -14.97 -7.49
C ARG A 151 -10.36 -15.32 -8.35
N GLY A 152 -9.18 -14.86 -7.92
CA GLY A 152 -7.91 -15.09 -8.61
C GLY A 152 -7.17 -16.31 -8.09
N LEU A 153 -5.90 -16.42 -8.48
CA LEU A 153 -5.00 -17.52 -8.06
C LEU A 153 -4.72 -17.54 -6.56
N THR A 154 -5.10 -16.49 -5.85
CA THR A 154 -4.89 -16.34 -4.39
C THR A 154 -6.13 -16.67 -3.56
N ALA A 155 -7.28 -16.96 -4.22
CA ALA A 155 -8.57 -17.18 -3.56
C ALA A 155 -8.60 -18.32 -2.53
N ASP A 156 -7.84 -19.38 -2.78
CA ASP A 156 -7.91 -20.62 -1.97
C ASP A 156 -6.71 -20.75 -1.00
N GLY A 157 -6.01 -19.64 -0.69
CA GLY A 157 -4.75 -19.72 0.06
C GLY A 157 -3.75 -20.62 -0.68
N ALA A 158 -3.69 -20.53 -1.98
CA ALA A 158 -3.11 -21.49 -2.90
C ALA A 158 -1.65 -21.80 -2.53
N GLY A 159 -1.46 -23.00 -1.98
CA GLY A 159 -0.18 -23.50 -1.50
C GLY A 159 0.00 -23.28 0.02
N SER A 160 1.19 -23.52 0.51
CA SER A 160 1.59 -23.41 1.92
C SER A 160 1.92 -21.97 2.34
N SER A 161 1.13 -20.96 1.90
CA SER A 161 1.33 -19.58 2.35
C SER A 161 0.74 -19.35 3.73
N LEU A 162 1.49 -18.62 4.58
CA LEU A 162 0.95 -18.07 5.81
C LEU A 162 0.13 -16.83 5.46
N VAL A 163 -1.18 -16.88 5.71
CA VAL A 163 -2.05 -15.69 5.60
C VAL A 163 -2.10 -15.01 6.97
N VAL A 164 -1.78 -13.73 7.01
CA VAL A 164 -1.82 -12.90 8.23
C VAL A 164 -2.96 -11.88 8.15
N SER A 165 -3.15 -11.10 9.21
CA SER A 165 -4.05 -9.95 9.19
C SER A 165 -3.63 -8.91 8.13
N PRO A 166 -4.51 -7.98 7.72
CA PRO A 166 -4.11 -6.87 6.86
C PRO A 166 -2.93 -6.08 7.42
N VAL A 167 -2.05 -5.62 6.53
CA VAL A 167 -0.91 -4.77 6.90
C VAL A 167 -1.26 -3.31 6.73
N SER A 168 -1.27 -2.55 7.82
CA SER A 168 -1.35 -1.08 7.80
C SER A 168 0.03 -0.46 7.99
N GLY A 169 0.33 0.58 7.22
CA GLY A 169 1.56 1.38 7.37
C GLY A 169 1.51 2.38 8.52
N VAL A 170 0.31 2.66 9.04
CA VAL A 170 0.04 3.62 10.12
C VAL A 170 -0.81 2.95 11.18
N ARG A 171 -0.48 3.17 12.44
CA ARG A 171 -1.19 2.66 13.60
C ARG A 171 -1.94 3.81 14.30
N PRO A 172 -2.97 3.51 15.12
CA PRO A 172 -3.69 4.56 15.85
C PRO A 172 -2.79 5.48 16.68
N GLU A 173 -1.72 4.95 17.27
CA GLU A 173 -0.73 5.72 18.03
C GLU A 173 0.18 6.63 17.18
N ASP A 174 0.24 6.42 15.88
CA ASP A 174 1.00 7.26 14.94
C ASP A 174 0.21 8.51 14.49
N LEU A 175 -1.09 8.57 14.82
CA LEU A 175 -1.98 9.64 14.36
C LEU A 175 -1.63 10.96 15.03
N ARG A 176 -1.57 12.00 14.22
CA ARG A 176 -1.40 13.38 14.70
C ARG A 176 -2.74 13.93 15.23
N PRO A 177 -2.72 14.87 16.18
CA PRO A 177 -3.92 15.59 16.60
C PRO A 177 -4.60 16.34 15.45
N ALA A 178 -5.92 16.27 15.38
CA ALA A 178 -6.71 16.92 14.31
C ALA A 178 -6.47 18.42 14.22
N GLU A 179 -6.42 19.10 15.37
CA GLU A 179 -6.23 20.55 15.47
C GLU A 179 -4.89 21.01 14.86
N GLU A 180 -3.80 20.26 15.15
CA GLU A 180 -2.49 20.55 14.58
C GLU A 180 -2.48 20.39 13.07
N ILE A 181 -3.07 19.30 12.57
CA ILE A 181 -3.10 19.02 11.14
C ILE A 181 -3.94 20.07 10.42
N ARG A 182 -5.11 20.42 10.96
CA ARG A 182 -6.00 21.41 10.36
C ARG A 182 -5.32 22.79 10.32
N ALA A 183 -4.60 23.17 11.38
CA ALA A 183 -3.83 24.41 11.41
C ALA A 183 -2.70 24.41 10.36
N ASP A 184 -1.91 23.33 10.26
CA ASP A 184 -0.83 23.19 9.28
C ASP A 184 -1.33 23.28 7.82
N LEU A 185 -2.55 22.78 7.56
CA LEU A 185 -3.17 22.79 6.24
C LEU A 185 -3.98 24.06 5.95
N GLY A 186 -4.15 24.95 6.94
CA GLY A 186 -4.97 26.16 6.82
C GLY A 186 -6.46 25.85 6.69
N LEU A 187 -6.94 24.75 7.31
CA LEU A 187 -8.33 24.34 7.31
C LEU A 187 -9.10 25.05 8.44
N ASP A 188 -10.32 25.46 8.14
CA ASP A 188 -11.26 25.92 9.15
C ASP A 188 -11.67 24.74 10.06
N PRO A 189 -11.50 24.83 11.39
CA PRO A 189 -11.82 23.73 12.30
C PRO A 189 -13.31 23.38 12.35
N GLU A 190 -14.19 24.33 12.05
CA GLU A 190 -15.65 24.15 12.12
C GLU A 190 -16.27 23.57 10.84
N ARG A 191 -15.50 23.49 9.75
CA ARG A 191 -15.99 23.01 8.46
C ARG A 191 -15.51 21.58 8.19
N PRO A 192 -16.36 20.69 7.63
CA PRO A 192 -15.95 19.35 7.27
C PRO A 192 -14.84 19.37 6.19
N ALA A 193 -13.87 18.47 6.32
CA ALA A 193 -12.77 18.33 5.38
C ALA A 193 -12.77 16.93 4.74
N ILE A 194 -12.70 16.89 3.41
CA ILE A 194 -12.69 15.66 2.62
C ILE A 194 -11.32 15.48 1.97
N LEU A 195 -10.70 14.32 2.26
CA LEU A 195 -9.43 13.91 1.65
C LEU A 195 -9.68 13.30 0.27
N MET A 196 -8.93 13.73 -0.73
CA MET A 196 -8.90 13.13 -2.06
C MET A 196 -7.57 12.42 -2.31
N GLN A 197 -7.59 11.09 -2.51
CA GLN A 197 -6.39 10.28 -2.76
C GLN A 197 -6.66 9.25 -3.88
N LEU A 198 -6.64 9.69 -5.12
CA LEU A 198 -7.02 8.90 -6.30
C LEU A 198 -5.85 8.13 -6.95
N GLY A 199 -4.67 8.13 -6.32
CA GLY A 199 -3.49 7.40 -6.79
C GLY A 199 -2.50 8.27 -7.58
N ALA A 200 -1.46 7.64 -8.13
CA ALA A 200 -0.28 8.31 -8.69
C ALA A 200 -0.30 8.43 -10.22
N GLY A 201 -1.41 8.70 -10.87
CA GLY A 201 -1.48 9.17 -12.26
C GLY A 201 -0.86 8.34 -13.41
N HIS A 202 -0.17 7.24 -13.11
CA HIS A 202 0.56 6.49 -14.14
C HIS A 202 -0.26 5.37 -14.81
N VAL A 203 -1.46 5.09 -14.32
CA VAL A 203 -2.28 3.94 -14.77
C VAL A 203 -3.65 4.39 -15.29
N ASN A 204 -4.17 5.55 -14.83
CA ASN A 204 -5.44 6.13 -15.27
C ASN A 204 -5.25 7.62 -15.55
N ASP A 205 -6.20 8.24 -16.25
CA ASP A 205 -6.36 9.68 -16.33
C ASP A 205 -6.85 10.25 -14.99
N VAL A 206 -5.94 10.27 -14.02
CA VAL A 206 -6.22 10.76 -12.65
C VAL A 206 -6.57 12.24 -12.65
N ASP A 207 -6.07 13.02 -13.60
CA ASP A 207 -6.33 14.46 -13.67
C ASP A 207 -7.80 14.72 -14.04
N SER A 208 -8.33 14.02 -15.05
CA SER A 208 -9.75 14.08 -15.42
C SER A 208 -10.67 13.59 -14.30
N LEU A 209 -10.34 12.46 -13.69
CA LEU A 209 -11.09 11.92 -12.55
C LEU A 209 -11.08 12.87 -11.36
N SER A 210 -9.91 13.43 -11.02
CA SER A 210 -9.77 14.41 -9.93
C SER A 210 -10.63 15.66 -10.18
N ALA A 211 -10.62 16.18 -11.40
CA ALA A 211 -11.43 17.33 -11.77
C ALA A 211 -12.94 17.05 -11.60
N ARG A 212 -13.41 15.87 -12.01
CA ARG A 212 -14.81 15.44 -11.84
C ARG A 212 -15.20 15.34 -10.37
N VAL A 213 -14.36 14.75 -9.53
CA VAL A 213 -14.60 14.63 -8.08
C VAL A 213 -14.61 16.01 -7.40
N VAL A 214 -13.66 16.90 -7.75
CA VAL A 214 -13.65 18.28 -7.24
C VAL A 214 -14.93 19.02 -7.61
N VAL A 215 -15.39 18.91 -8.86
CA VAL A 215 -16.65 19.53 -9.30
C VAL A 215 -17.85 18.99 -8.51
N ALA A 216 -17.87 17.69 -8.22
CA ALA A 216 -18.94 17.09 -7.42
C ALA A 216 -18.91 17.57 -5.95
N LEU A 217 -17.73 17.63 -5.33
CA LEU A 217 -17.55 18.11 -3.95
C LEU A 217 -17.92 19.60 -3.81
N ARG A 218 -17.64 20.45 -4.80
CA ARG A 218 -18.01 21.87 -4.80
C ARG A 218 -19.52 22.14 -4.78
N ARG A 219 -20.35 21.14 -5.02
CA ARG A 219 -21.82 21.26 -4.80
C ARG A 219 -22.18 21.33 -3.32
N HIS A 220 -21.21 21.06 -2.44
CA HIS A 220 -21.32 21.14 -0.98
C HIS A 220 -20.39 22.25 -0.47
N PRO A 221 -20.83 23.52 -0.48
CA PRO A 221 -19.95 24.68 -0.28
C PRO A 221 -19.31 24.76 1.11
N ASP A 222 -19.88 24.06 2.09
CA ASP A 222 -19.32 23.97 3.45
C ASP A 222 -18.14 23.00 3.55
N VAL A 223 -17.93 22.14 2.55
CA VAL A 223 -16.84 21.14 2.52
C VAL A 223 -15.53 21.79 2.09
N GLN A 224 -14.47 21.49 2.80
CA GLN A 224 -13.09 21.79 2.43
C GLN A 224 -12.47 20.59 1.71
N ILE A 225 -11.85 20.83 0.57
CA ILE A 225 -11.26 19.78 -0.28
C ILE A 225 -9.77 19.77 -0.07
N VAL A 226 -9.21 18.59 0.29
CA VAL A 226 -7.77 18.39 0.44
C VAL A 226 -7.32 17.30 -0.52
N VAL A 227 -6.47 17.65 -1.48
CA VAL A 227 -5.92 16.72 -2.47
C VAL A 227 -4.54 16.25 -2.05
N THR A 228 -4.31 14.94 -2.07
CA THR A 228 -2.97 14.41 -1.83
C THR A 228 -2.10 14.54 -3.08
N GLU A 229 -0.86 14.92 -2.85
CA GLU A 229 0.18 14.89 -3.88
C GLU A 229 1.31 13.94 -3.45
N SER A 230 1.79 13.13 -4.39
CA SER A 230 2.91 12.23 -4.11
C SER A 230 4.16 13.03 -3.72
N VAL A 231 4.85 12.61 -2.68
CA VAL A 231 6.16 13.18 -2.29
C VAL A 231 7.22 13.04 -3.40
N LEU A 232 6.99 12.14 -4.35
CA LEU A 232 7.86 11.92 -5.52
C LEU A 232 7.56 12.88 -6.69
N THR A 233 6.45 13.61 -6.65
CA THR A 233 6.07 14.55 -7.71
C THR A 233 7.09 15.68 -7.79
N ARG A 234 7.71 15.86 -8.96
CA ARG A 234 8.70 16.92 -9.19
C ARG A 234 8.06 18.26 -9.54
N THR A 235 6.96 18.21 -10.28
CA THR A 235 6.22 19.41 -10.71
C THR A 235 4.81 19.29 -10.14
N PRO A 236 4.49 20.04 -9.08
CA PRO A 236 3.16 20.04 -8.51
C PRO A 236 2.12 20.49 -9.53
N ALA A 237 0.98 19.79 -9.60
CA ALA A 237 -0.15 20.24 -10.40
C ALA A 237 -0.67 21.58 -9.86
N ALA A 238 -1.13 22.46 -10.76
CA ALA A 238 -1.86 23.64 -10.35
C ALA A 238 -3.20 23.22 -9.74
N LEU A 239 -3.46 23.62 -8.49
CA LEU A 239 -4.74 23.42 -7.84
C LEU A 239 -5.52 24.74 -7.84
N PRO A 240 -6.86 24.69 -7.92
CA PRO A 240 -7.70 25.87 -7.64
C PRO A 240 -7.44 26.42 -6.23
N ASP A 241 -7.67 27.74 -6.04
CA ASP A 241 -7.38 28.43 -4.77
C ASP A 241 -8.20 27.91 -3.59
N ASP A 242 -9.34 27.27 -3.85
CA ASP A 242 -10.24 26.68 -2.86
C ASP A 242 -9.93 25.21 -2.52
N VAL A 243 -8.82 24.67 -3.06
CA VAL A 243 -8.39 23.27 -2.86
C VAL A 243 -7.05 23.24 -2.13
N HIS A 244 -7.03 22.64 -0.96
CA HIS A 244 -5.83 22.47 -0.15
C HIS A 244 -4.96 21.32 -0.66
N ARG A 245 -3.66 21.40 -0.45
CA ARG A 245 -2.69 20.37 -0.83
C ARG A 245 -2.11 19.69 0.38
N LEU A 246 -2.12 18.36 0.38
CA LEU A 246 -1.40 17.55 1.35
C LEU A 246 -0.29 16.76 0.66
N ARG A 247 0.96 17.14 0.91
CA ARG A 247 2.15 16.45 0.40
C ARG A 247 2.97 15.92 1.55
N HIS A 248 2.62 14.74 2.01
CA HIS A 248 3.26 14.10 3.17
C HIS A 248 3.35 12.58 3.00
N PHE A 249 4.17 11.95 3.83
CA PHE A 249 4.26 10.49 3.93
C PHE A 249 4.51 10.09 5.40
N PRO A 250 3.83 9.05 5.90
CA PRO A 250 2.64 8.43 5.34
C PRO A 250 1.39 9.30 5.54
N ILE A 251 0.50 9.29 4.55
CA ILE A 251 -0.74 10.11 4.57
C ILE A 251 -1.65 9.72 5.73
N GLY A 252 -1.72 8.45 6.07
CA GLY A 252 -2.59 7.94 7.14
C GLY A 252 -2.39 8.64 8.49
N LYS A 253 -1.18 9.18 8.79
CA LYS A 253 -0.92 9.97 10.02
C LYS A 253 -1.79 11.23 10.13
N TYR A 254 -2.32 11.70 9.02
CA TYR A 254 -3.15 12.91 8.90
C TYR A 254 -4.65 12.62 8.96
N ARG A 255 -5.03 11.36 9.13
CA ARG A 255 -6.41 10.90 9.09
C ARG A 255 -7.36 11.72 9.97
N ASN A 256 -6.93 12.10 11.16
CA ASN A 256 -7.80 12.80 12.15
C ASN A 256 -8.28 14.17 11.69
N ALA A 257 -7.65 14.78 10.68
CA ALA A 257 -8.10 16.07 10.13
C ALA A 257 -9.35 15.94 9.22
N PHE A 258 -9.68 14.69 8.79
CA PHE A 258 -10.69 14.47 7.74
C PHE A 258 -11.92 13.77 8.28
N ASP A 259 -13.08 14.25 7.84
CA ASP A 259 -14.38 13.67 8.17
C ASP A 259 -14.70 12.47 7.27
N ALA A 260 -14.27 12.54 6.00
CA ALA A 260 -14.38 11.46 5.04
C ALA A 260 -13.31 11.56 3.93
N ALA A 261 -13.28 10.60 3.00
CA ALA A 261 -12.36 10.59 1.89
C ALA A 261 -12.97 10.09 0.58
N VAL A 262 -12.37 10.49 -0.56
CA VAL A 262 -12.55 9.85 -1.87
C VAL A 262 -11.21 9.25 -2.27
N MET A 263 -11.13 7.92 -2.40
CA MET A 263 -9.85 7.23 -2.53
C MET A 263 -9.88 6.12 -3.59
N ALA A 264 -8.74 5.91 -4.25
CA ALA A 264 -8.53 4.67 -4.98
C ALA A 264 -8.40 3.48 -4.01
N ALA A 265 -8.89 2.31 -4.41
CA ALA A 265 -8.91 1.10 -3.57
C ALA A 265 -7.60 0.28 -3.66
N GLY A 266 -6.44 0.95 -3.75
CA GLY A 266 -5.15 0.27 -3.62
C GLY A 266 -4.99 -0.34 -2.23
N TYR A 267 -4.23 -1.44 -2.12
CA TYR A 267 -4.09 -2.20 -0.88
C TYR A 267 -3.87 -1.32 0.36
N ASN A 268 -2.82 -0.50 0.37
CA ASN A 268 -2.50 0.28 1.57
C ASN A 268 -3.59 1.31 1.92
N SER A 269 -4.03 2.11 0.93
CA SER A 269 -5.06 3.12 1.15
C SER A 269 -6.37 2.53 1.64
N PHE A 270 -6.77 1.38 1.06
CA PHE A 270 -7.98 0.67 1.46
C PHE A 270 -7.90 0.19 2.91
N HIS A 271 -6.82 -0.55 3.26
CA HIS A 271 -6.68 -1.10 4.60
C HIS A 271 -6.42 -0.01 5.67
N GLU A 272 -5.71 1.05 5.33
CA GLU A 272 -5.56 2.21 6.22
C GLU A 272 -6.90 2.93 6.46
N ALA A 273 -7.70 3.17 5.41
CA ALA A 273 -9.02 3.78 5.58
C ALA A 273 -9.93 2.94 6.48
N MET A 274 -9.95 1.62 6.27
CA MET A 274 -10.74 0.67 7.10
C MET A 274 -10.25 0.63 8.54
N SER A 275 -8.95 0.39 8.76
CA SER A 275 -8.38 0.21 10.11
C SER A 275 -8.38 1.50 10.94
N LEU A 276 -8.34 2.65 10.30
CA LEU A 276 -8.39 3.96 10.96
C LEU A 276 -9.80 4.56 11.00
N GLY A 277 -10.81 3.87 10.51
CA GLY A 277 -12.21 4.29 10.56
C GLY A 277 -12.51 5.56 9.76
N LEU A 278 -11.93 5.73 8.57
CA LEU A 278 -12.16 6.87 7.68
C LEU A 278 -13.32 6.57 6.70
N PRO A 279 -14.50 7.18 6.84
CA PRO A 279 -15.59 7.02 5.88
C PRO A 279 -15.11 7.34 4.47
N THR A 280 -15.23 6.38 3.55
CA THR A 280 -14.60 6.52 2.25
C THR A 280 -15.53 6.15 1.11
N LEU A 281 -15.56 7.01 0.08
CA LEU A 281 -16.03 6.68 -1.25
C LEU A 281 -14.85 6.10 -2.04
N PHE A 282 -14.88 4.82 -2.34
CA PHE A 282 -13.84 4.15 -3.11
C PHE A 282 -14.10 4.23 -4.61
N VAL A 283 -13.07 4.60 -5.34
CA VAL A 283 -13.05 4.59 -6.81
C VAL A 283 -12.02 3.55 -7.26
N PRO A 284 -12.46 2.39 -7.81
CA PRO A 284 -11.54 1.34 -8.21
C PRO A 284 -10.70 1.76 -9.40
N ASN A 285 -9.38 1.53 -9.35
CA ASN A 285 -8.54 1.66 -10.52
C ASN A 285 -8.61 0.39 -11.36
N MET A 286 -9.34 0.46 -12.49
CA MET A 286 -9.53 -0.67 -13.39
C MET A 286 -8.32 -0.98 -14.28
N GLY A 287 -7.34 -0.09 -14.36
CA GLY A 287 -6.11 -0.25 -15.17
C GLY A 287 -5.00 -1.07 -14.50
N THR A 288 -5.19 -1.56 -13.27
CA THR A 288 -4.20 -2.39 -12.57
C THR A 288 -4.09 -3.78 -13.21
N ALA A 289 -2.83 -4.29 -13.35
CA ALA A 289 -2.61 -5.55 -14.06
C ALA A 289 -3.11 -6.78 -13.27
N LYS A 290 -2.87 -6.86 -11.97
CA LYS A 290 -3.21 -8.03 -11.14
C LYS A 290 -4.09 -7.70 -9.95
N ASP A 291 -3.93 -6.51 -9.39
CA ASP A 291 -4.62 -6.07 -8.17
C ASP A 291 -6.11 -5.85 -8.46
N ASP A 292 -7.00 -6.61 -7.84
CA ASP A 292 -8.45 -6.46 -8.04
C ASP A 292 -9.01 -5.40 -7.09
N GLN A 293 -8.89 -4.13 -7.49
CA GLN A 293 -9.44 -3.03 -6.71
C GLN A 293 -10.97 -3.00 -6.73
N ASP A 294 -11.59 -3.52 -7.78
CA ASP A 294 -13.04 -3.59 -7.87
C ASP A 294 -13.61 -4.56 -6.83
N ALA A 295 -12.97 -5.70 -6.63
CA ALA A 295 -13.36 -6.65 -5.59
C ALA A 295 -13.36 -5.99 -4.19
N ARG A 296 -12.34 -5.16 -3.85
CA ARG A 296 -12.32 -4.42 -2.59
C ARG A 296 -13.48 -3.44 -2.47
N THR A 297 -13.77 -2.69 -3.53
CA THR A 297 -14.84 -1.69 -3.49
C THR A 297 -16.21 -2.33 -3.39
N ARG A 298 -16.45 -3.43 -4.10
CA ARG A 298 -17.69 -4.22 -4.00
C ARG A 298 -17.88 -4.82 -2.61
N TRP A 299 -16.80 -5.31 -2.02
CA TRP A 299 -16.84 -5.82 -0.66
C TRP A 299 -17.20 -4.72 0.35
N ALA A 300 -16.56 -3.54 0.25
CA ALA A 300 -16.85 -2.41 1.13
C ALA A 300 -18.30 -1.94 1.04
N GLU A 301 -18.86 -1.90 -0.17
CA GLU A 301 -20.27 -1.58 -0.41
C GLU A 301 -21.19 -2.65 0.19
N ALA A 302 -20.92 -3.93 -0.06
CA ALA A 302 -21.74 -5.04 0.41
C ALA A 302 -21.77 -5.17 1.94
N THR A 303 -20.67 -4.83 2.61
CA THR A 303 -20.55 -4.87 4.08
C THR A 303 -20.97 -3.57 4.75
N GLY A 304 -21.23 -2.51 3.99
CA GLY A 304 -21.54 -1.19 4.52
C GLY A 304 -20.35 -0.50 5.21
N THR A 305 -19.11 -0.90 4.87
CA THR A 305 -17.88 -0.30 5.40
C THR A 305 -17.33 0.82 4.53
N GLY A 306 -17.88 1.02 3.32
CA GLY A 306 -17.51 2.09 2.40
C GLY A 306 -18.55 2.28 1.33
N LEU A 307 -18.47 3.39 0.63
CA LEU A 307 -19.24 3.67 -0.58
C LEU A 307 -18.41 3.30 -1.81
N ARG A 308 -19.08 3.01 -2.94
CA ARG A 308 -18.44 2.66 -4.21
C ARG A 308 -18.97 3.56 -5.33
N TRP A 309 -18.06 4.04 -6.16
CA TRP A 309 -18.38 4.62 -7.46
C TRP A 309 -17.36 4.18 -8.50
N ASP A 310 -17.82 3.57 -9.58
CA ASP A 310 -16.98 3.04 -10.65
C ASP A 310 -17.20 3.89 -11.91
N GLU A 311 -16.18 4.62 -12.33
CA GLU A 311 -16.22 5.54 -13.47
C GLU A 311 -16.51 4.86 -14.82
N THR A 312 -16.35 3.52 -14.90
CA THR A 312 -16.58 2.75 -16.14
C THR A 312 -18.03 2.32 -16.31
N THR A 313 -18.78 2.25 -15.21
CA THR A 313 -20.17 1.73 -15.19
C THR A 313 -21.19 2.73 -14.66
N CYS A 314 -20.74 3.76 -13.93
CA CYS A 314 -21.57 4.78 -13.29
C CYS A 314 -21.41 6.14 -13.97
N ASP A 315 -22.47 6.94 -14.00
CA ASP A 315 -22.45 8.26 -14.61
C ASP A 315 -22.09 9.39 -13.60
N THR A 316 -22.14 10.63 -14.06
CA THR A 316 -21.88 11.82 -13.22
C THR A 316 -22.98 12.04 -12.19
N GLY A 317 -24.22 11.65 -12.47
CA GLY A 317 -25.33 11.73 -11.51
C GLY A 317 -25.12 10.78 -10.35
N ASP A 318 -24.63 9.57 -10.62
CA ASP A 318 -24.26 8.59 -9.61
C ASP A 318 -23.11 9.09 -8.73
N LEU A 319 -22.09 9.77 -9.32
CA LEU A 319 -21.03 10.41 -8.55
C LEU A 319 -21.58 11.48 -7.59
N HIS A 320 -22.47 12.34 -8.08
CA HIS A 320 -23.09 13.35 -7.23
C HIS A 320 -23.90 12.74 -6.09
N ALA A 321 -24.64 11.65 -6.34
CA ALA A 321 -25.39 10.95 -5.32
C ALA A 321 -24.46 10.30 -4.27
N ALA A 322 -23.38 9.66 -4.72
CA ALA A 322 -22.37 9.05 -3.82
C ALA A 322 -21.67 10.12 -2.96
N ILE A 323 -21.30 11.26 -3.53
CA ILE A 323 -20.71 12.38 -2.77
C ILE A 323 -21.72 12.94 -1.76
N ALA A 324 -23.00 13.11 -2.14
CA ALA A 324 -24.02 13.58 -1.22
C ALA A 324 -24.21 12.63 -0.01
N GLN A 325 -24.11 11.32 -0.22
CA GLN A 325 -24.09 10.34 0.86
C GLN A 325 -22.81 10.43 1.70
N LEU A 326 -21.65 10.61 1.07
CA LEU A 326 -20.35 10.68 1.76
C LEU A 326 -20.28 11.88 2.72
N VAL A 327 -20.87 13.02 2.36
CA VAL A 327 -20.85 14.23 3.18
C VAL A 327 -21.93 14.24 4.26
N ASP A 328 -22.88 13.30 4.24
CA ASP A 328 -23.91 13.17 5.26
C ASP A 328 -23.32 12.60 6.56
N PRO A 329 -23.39 13.32 7.71
CA PRO A 329 -22.89 12.83 8.98
C PRO A 329 -23.51 11.50 9.45
N ALA A 330 -24.78 11.25 9.12
CA ALA A 330 -25.46 10.01 9.47
C ALA A 330 -24.87 8.82 8.71
N CYS A 331 -24.60 8.98 7.40
CA CYS A 331 -23.91 8.00 6.59
C CYS A 331 -22.48 7.73 7.11
N GLN A 332 -21.71 8.79 7.41
CA GLN A 332 -20.39 8.67 7.99
C GLN A 332 -20.39 7.91 9.32
N GLY A 333 -21.35 8.18 10.19
CA GLY A 333 -21.52 7.48 11.46
C GLY A 333 -21.79 5.98 11.26
N SER A 334 -22.64 5.63 10.28
CA SER A 334 -22.93 4.23 9.93
C SER A 334 -21.67 3.50 9.41
N LEU A 335 -20.94 4.12 8.48
CA LEU A 335 -19.71 3.54 7.94
C LEU A 335 -18.66 3.31 9.04
N ARG A 336 -18.45 4.29 9.94
CA ARG A 336 -17.53 4.14 11.09
C ARG A 336 -17.93 3.00 12.01
N SER A 337 -19.22 2.86 12.30
CA SER A 337 -19.72 1.78 13.16
C SER A 337 -19.42 0.41 12.55
N LYS A 338 -19.59 0.26 11.23
CA LYS A 338 -19.29 -0.99 10.53
C LYS A 338 -17.78 -1.27 10.44
N MET A 339 -16.96 -0.26 10.22
CA MET A 339 -15.50 -0.41 10.23
C MET A 339 -14.97 -0.79 11.62
N ALA A 340 -15.59 -0.33 12.70
CA ALA A 340 -15.20 -0.70 14.07
C ALA A 340 -15.45 -2.18 14.41
N GLU A 341 -16.28 -2.89 13.64
CA GLU A 341 -16.50 -4.33 13.75
C GLU A 341 -15.39 -5.17 13.08
N LEU A 342 -14.52 -4.56 12.27
CA LEU A 342 -13.47 -5.25 11.52
C LEU A 342 -12.34 -5.75 12.43
N PRO A 343 -11.68 -6.86 12.08
CA PRO A 343 -10.48 -7.31 12.76
C PRO A 343 -9.36 -6.27 12.73
N ILE A 344 -8.51 -6.29 13.74
CA ILE A 344 -7.34 -5.40 13.81
C ILE A 344 -6.37 -5.72 12.66
N ALA A 345 -5.82 -4.68 12.01
CA ALA A 345 -4.81 -4.80 10.95
C ALA A 345 -3.40 -4.91 11.57
N ASP A 346 -3.07 -6.02 12.21
CA ASP A 346 -1.78 -6.25 12.88
C ASP A 346 -0.79 -7.11 12.06
N GLY A 347 -1.07 -7.32 10.78
CA GLY A 347 -0.31 -8.22 9.92
C GLY A 347 1.18 -7.87 9.81
N ALA A 348 1.58 -6.62 10.03
CA ALA A 348 2.99 -6.25 10.05
C ALA A 348 3.74 -6.91 11.22
N ARG A 349 3.11 -6.98 12.40
CA ARG A 349 3.65 -7.66 13.57
C ARG A 349 3.67 -9.17 13.34
N GLU A 350 2.56 -9.74 12.88
CA GLU A 350 2.43 -11.18 12.61
C GLU A 350 3.49 -11.65 11.59
N ILE A 351 3.77 -10.85 10.54
CA ILE A 351 4.86 -11.14 9.60
C ILE A 351 6.22 -11.10 10.31
N ALA A 352 6.48 -10.09 11.14
CA ALA A 352 7.75 -9.97 11.84
C ALA A 352 7.98 -11.16 12.79
N GLU A 353 6.97 -11.58 13.54
CA GLU A 353 7.00 -12.75 14.41
C GLU A 353 7.29 -14.02 13.61
N ALA A 354 6.57 -14.27 12.51
CA ALA A 354 6.80 -15.42 11.64
C ALA A 354 8.22 -15.43 11.04
N LEU A 355 8.76 -14.27 10.67
CA LEU A 355 10.13 -14.15 10.17
C LEU A 355 11.17 -14.52 11.22
N VAL A 356 10.98 -14.14 12.47
CA VAL A 356 11.83 -14.51 13.60
C VAL A 356 11.78 -16.02 13.83
N ASP A 357 10.58 -16.61 13.84
CA ASP A 357 10.39 -18.05 14.05
C ASP A 357 11.06 -18.85 12.92
N TRP A 358 10.83 -18.49 11.67
CA TRP A 358 11.48 -19.13 10.50
C TRP A 358 12.99 -18.92 10.50
N GLY A 359 13.49 -17.79 11.03
CA GLY A 359 14.92 -17.54 11.20
C GLY A 359 15.61 -18.58 12.08
N GLN A 360 14.91 -19.14 13.06
CA GLN A 360 15.42 -20.12 14.02
C GLN A 360 15.29 -21.57 13.55
N GLU A 361 14.54 -21.86 12.48
CA GLU A 361 14.40 -23.20 11.96
C GLU A 361 15.76 -23.75 11.44
N ALA A 362 15.99 -25.04 11.57
CA ALA A 362 17.16 -25.67 10.95
C ALA A 362 16.98 -25.69 9.42
N VAL A 363 17.97 -25.22 8.67
CA VAL A 363 18.00 -25.24 7.19
C VAL A 363 18.34 -26.63 6.66
#